data_e668714876a556c5e42c9073745350a6
#
_entry.id   e668714876a556c5e42c9073745350a6
#
_cell.length_a   1.000
_cell.length_b   1.000
_cell.length_c   1.000
_cell.angle_alpha   90.00
_cell.angle_beta   90.00
_cell.angle_gamma   90.00
#
_symmetry.space_group_name_H-M   'P 1'
#
loop_
_entity.id
_entity.type
_entity.pdbx_description
1 polymer ?
#
loop_
_entity_poly.entity_id
_entity_poly.type
_entity_poly.pdbx_seq_one_letter_code
_entity_poly.pdbx_strand_id
1 'polypeptide(L)'
;MMIRKIFLASVVALFAGSPVMAADKVNWNVSLWGKPRAWTKGIEAMAAEVSDKSGGNFTIKVHYGGLSKPKENLDGIKLGAFQMAVFCASYHPDKTPTLSASDLPFLPIGDLDIQEKVTEALFQHPAVVADLARWNAKHLFTGILPQYEFMGVGDPPLTLGDWDGKRVRALGGIGKAMKKIGAVPTTVPATETYQLLERGAVDAVSWPFTYAHAAYKVNEISKWFTGNMSPGAVTCPYVMNTKAWDKLPSDYQDLLVAAKPTAYAALKAGYLAADAKNLPAFRASMQEIRYTAAELAEFRKVGAKPVWDDWVNSASAKGVPAQELLDLILNTAGG
;
A
#
# COMPACT_ATOMS: atom_id res chain seq x y z
N MET A 1 -41.14 -60.02 -59.15
CA MET A 1 -40.92 -59.84 -57.74
C MET A 1 -39.60 -59.04 -57.59
N MET A 2 -39.70 -57.69 -57.46
CA MET A 2 -38.55 -56.77 -57.51
C MET A 2 -38.16 -56.46 -56.09
N ILE A 3 -36.91 -56.81 -55.70
CA ILE A 3 -36.31 -56.50 -54.36
C ILE A 3 -35.64 -55.15 -54.53
N ARG A 4 -36.20 -54.09 -53.83
CA ARG A 4 -35.56 -52.80 -53.67
C ARG A 4 -34.47 -52.86 -52.60
N LYS A 5 -33.22 -52.64 -53.01
CA LYS A 5 -32.12 -52.42 -52.07
C LYS A 5 -32.14 -50.96 -51.54
N ILE A 6 -32.30 -50.78 -50.23
CA ILE A 6 -32.20 -49.49 -49.56
C ILE A 6 -30.71 -49.30 -49.15
N PHE A 7 -30.08 -48.28 -49.73
CA PHE A 7 -28.76 -47.82 -49.29
C PHE A 7 -28.93 -46.86 -48.12
N LEU A 8 -28.46 -47.24 -46.95
CA LEU A 8 -28.34 -46.36 -45.81
C LEU A 8 -27.01 -45.58 -45.96
N ALA A 9 -27.07 -44.28 -46.19
CA ALA A 9 -25.93 -43.39 -46.20
C ALA A 9 -25.66 -42.92 -44.75
N SER A 10 -24.59 -43.41 -44.11
CA SER A 10 -24.14 -42.94 -42.82
C SER A 10 -23.39 -41.61 -42.98
N VAL A 11 -23.98 -40.51 -42.49
CA VAL A 11 -23.32 -39.19 -42.41
C VAL A 11 -22.43 -39.24 -41.19
N VAL A 12 -21.10 -39.31 -41.38
CA VAL A 12 -20.09 -39.10 -40.34
C VAL A 12 -19.88 -37.59 -40.18
N ALA A 13 -20.45 -36.99 -39.13
CA ALA A 13 -20.18 -35.62 -38.76
C ALA A 13 -18.77 -35.52 -38.17
N LEU A 14 -17.80 -35.01 -38.94
CA LEU A 14 -16.51 -34.62 -38.46
C LEU A 14 -16.72 -33.38 -37.57
N PHE A 15 -16.65 -33.55 -36.25
CA PHE A 15 -16.42 -32.44 -35.33
C PHE A 15 -14.99 -31.97 -35.53
N ALA A 16 -14.82 -30.90 -36.31
CA ALA A 16 -13.58 -30.15 -36.34
C ALA A 16 -13.44 -29.44 -34.98
N GLY A 17 -12.76 -30.09 -34.04
CA GLY A 17 -12.32 -29.47 -32.80
C GLY A 17 -11.37 -28.32 -33.18
N SER A 18 -11.81 -27.07 -32.95
CA SER A 18 -10.89 -25.92 -33.02
C SER A 18 -9.69 -26.22 -32.14
N PRO A 19 -8.46 -26.02 -32.62
CA PRO A 19 -7.29 -26.19 -31.77
C PRO A 19 -7.43 -25.19 -30.58
N VAL A 20 -7.57 -25.72 -29.38
CA VAL A 20 -7.36 -24.91 -28.17
C VAL A 20 -5.90 -24.50 -28.22
N MET A 21 -5.64 -23.26 -28.66
CA MET A 21 -4.32 -22.67 -28.55
C MET A 21 -3.94 -22.74 -27.08
N ALA A 22 -2.88 -23.47 -26.76
CA ALA A 22 -2.34 -23.49 -25.40
C ALA A 22 -2.02 -22.05 -25.04
N ALA A 23 -2.68 -21.53 -24.01
CA ALA A 23 -2.41 -20.18 -23.54
C ALA A 23 -0.92 -20.05 -23.19
N ASP A 24 -0.27 -19.00 -23.67
CA ASP A 24 1.15 -18.75 -23.39
C ASP A 24 1.40 -18.71 -21.89
N LYS A 25 2.39 -19.47 -21.41
CA LYS A 25 2.76 -19.45 -20.00
C LYS A 25 3.44 -18.13 -19.65
N VAL A 26 2.85 -17.42 -18.71
CA VAL A 26 3.35 -16.15 -18.19
C VAL A 26 3.78 -16.34 -16.74
N ASN A 27 5.01 -15.94 -16.43
CA ASN A 27 5.54 -15.98 -15.07
C ASN A 27 6.06 -14.59 -14.69
N TRP A 28 5.36 -13.92 -13.78
CA TRP A 28 5.75 -12.62 -13.27
C TRP A 28 6.38 -12.72 -11.88
N ASN A 29 7.26 -11.80 -11.59
CA ASN A 29 7.86 -11.62 -10.28
C ASN A 29 7.41 -10.28 -9.71
N VAL A 30 6.97 -10.27 -8.45
CA VAL A 30 6.67 -9.04 -7.71
C VAL A 30 7.70 -8.84 -6.59
N SER A 31 8.36 -7.69 -6.60
CA SER A 31 9.33 -7.30 -5.58
C SER A 31 8.66 -6.60 -4.40
N LEU A 32 8.80 -7.19 -3.22
CA LEU A 32 8.41 -6.65 -1.93
C LEU A 32 9.61 -6.61 -0.99
N TRP A 33 9.38 -6.24 0.27
CA TRP A 33 10.35 -6.31 1.36
C TRP A 33 9.74 -6.91 2.63
N GLY A 34 10.61 -7.32 3.55
CA GLY A 34 10.22 -7.90 4.83
C GLY A 34 9.83 -9.37 4.72
N LYS A 35 8.84 -9.79 5.50
CA LYS A 35 8.32 -11.17 5.58
C LYS A 35 6.82 -11.19 5.23
N PRO A 36 6.21 -12.35 4.98
CA PRO A 36 4.76 -12.49 4.91
C PRO A 36 4.09 -11.88 6.16
N ARG A 37 3.07 -11.05 5.95
CA ARG A 37 2.35 -10.32 7.00
C ARG A 37 0.98 -9.88 6.51
N ALA A 38 0.15 -9.25 7.37
CA ALA A 38 -1.19 -8.83 6.97
C ALA A 38 -1.22 -8.00 5.67
N TRP A 39 -0.31 -7.06 5.52
CA TRP A 39 -0.20 -6.23 4.31
C TRP A 39 0.11 -7.02 3.02
N THR A 40 0.81 -8.14 3.09
CA THR A 40 1.13 -8.94 1.90
C THR A 40 -0.01 -9.86 1.46
N LYS A 41 -1.06 -9.99 2.29
CA LYS A 41 -2.22 -10.83 1.97
C LYS A 41 -2.94 -10.42 0.68
N GLY A 42 -2.94 -9.13 0.36
CA GLY A 42 -3.55 -8.64 -0.88
C GLY A 42 -2.89 -9.19 -2.13
N ILE A 43 -1.58 -9.03 -2.26
CA ILE A 43 -0.86 -9.56 -3.44
C ILE A 43 -0.79 -11.09 -3.43
N GLU A 44 -0.75 -11.74 -2.26
CA GLU A 44 -0.80 -13.19 -2.15
C GLU A 44 -2.14 -13.74 -2.67
N ALA A 45 -3.26 -13.12 -2.30
CA ALA A 45 -4.59 -13.50 -2.75
C ALA A 45 -4.79 -13.24 -4.25
N MET A 46 -4.35 -12.09 -4.76
CA MET A 46 -4.34 -11.80 -6.19
C MET A 46 -3.54 -12.82 -6.98
N ALA A 47 -2.33 -13.15 -6.53
CA ALA A 47 -1.48 -14.14 -7.19
C ALA A 47 -2.11 -15.53 -7.23
N ALA A 48 -2.78 -15.93 -6.15
CA ALA A 48 -3.50 -17.20 -6.07
C ALA A 48 -4.68 -17.23 -7.04
N GLU A 49 -5.51 -16.18 -7.06
CA GLU A 49 -6.68 -16.08 -7.96
C GLU A 49 -6.27 -16.09 -9.43
N VAL A 50 -5.24 -15.31 -9.78
CA VAL A 50 -4.72 -15.24 -11.15
C VAL A 50 -4.20 -16.61 -11.60
N SER A 51 -3.47 -17.32 -10.75
CA SER A 51 -2.99 -18.67 -11.03
C SER A 51 -4.15 -19.66 -11.20
N ASP A 52 -5.13 -19.65 -10.30
CA ASP A 52 -6.29 -20.54 -10.34
C ASP A 52 -7.12 -20.33 -11.61
N LYS A 53 -7.54 -19.09 -11.86
CA LYS A 53 -8.38 -18.75 -13.01
C LYS A 53 -7.70 -18.90 -14.36
N SER A 54 -6.36 -18.84 -14.41
CA SER A 54 -5.58 -19.10 -15.63
C SER A 54 -5.22 -20.59 -15.81
N GLY A 55 -5.67 -21.46 -14.92
CA GLY A 55 -5.25 -22.89 -14.92
C GLY A 55 -3.74 -23.06 -14.75
N GLY A 56 -3.08 -22.15 -14.03
CA GLY A 56 -1.62 -22.16 -13.81
C GLY A 56 -0.80 -21.61 -14.97
N ASN A 57 -1.42 -21.07 -16.02
CA ASN A 57 -0.71 -20.51 -17.16
C ASN A 57 -0.21 -19.07 -16.90
N PHE A 58 -0.81 -18.34 -15.97
CA PHE A 58 -0.28 -17.08 -15.48
C PHE A 58 0.01 -17.18 -13.97
N THR A 59 1.27 -17.05 -13.60
CA THR A 59 1.70 -17.12 -12.19
C THR A 59 2.43 -15.83 -11.78
N ILE A 60 2.23 -15.42 -10.53
CA ILE A 60 2.90 -14.26 -9.92
C ILE A 60 3.66 -14.75 -8.69
N LYS A 61 4.98 -14.76 -8.77
CA LYS A 61 5.85 -15.14 -7.64
C LYS A 61 6.12 -13.93 -6.76
N VAL A 62 5.72 -14.03 -5.50
CA VAL A 62 5.93 -12.98 -4.48
C VAL A 62 7.30 -13.14 -3.84
N HIS A 63 8.15 -12.10 -3.93
CA HIS A 63 9.48 -12.05 -3.34
C HIS A 63 9.51 -11.08 -2.17
N TYR A 64 9.71 -11.61 -0.96
CA TYR A 64 9.73 -10.84 0.29
C TYR A 64 11.12 -10.26 0.62
N GLY A 65 11.79 -9.73 -0.36
CA GLY A 65 13.17 -9.28 -0.39
C GLY A 65 13.99 -10.12 -1.37
N GLY A 66 15.23 -9.74 -1.57
CA GLY A 66 16.18 -10.45 -2.45
C GLY A 66 16.14 -10.02 -3.92
N LEU A 67 15.11 -9.33 -4.42
CA LEU A 67 15.13 -8.72 -5.76
C LEU A 67 15.69 -7.31 -5.72
N SER A 68 15.22 -6.48 -4.78
CA SER A 68 15.73 -5.13 -4.56
C SER A 68 15.44 -4.66 -3.15
N LYS A 69 16.04 -3.54 -2.73
CA LYS A 69 15.74 -2.87 -1.46
C LYS A 69 14.46 -2.05 -1.56
N PRO A 70 13.80 -1.71 -0.42
CA PRO A 70 12.54 -0.95 -0.43
C PRO A 70 12.60 0.38 -1.22
N LYS A 71 13.76 1.06 -1.18
CA LYS A 71 13.99 2.32 -1.91
C LYS A 71 14.36 2.13 -3.39
N GLU A 72 14.60 0.91 -3.84
CA GLU A 72 15.07 0.59 -5.20
C GLU A 72 13.97 -0.03 -6.07
N ASN A 73 12.81 -0.38 -5.48
CA ASN A 73 11.74 -1.07 -6.18
C ASN A 73 11.23 -0.29 -7.40
N LEU A 74 11.09 1.04 -7.29
CA LEU A 74 10.63 1.88 -8.39
C LEU A 74 11.68 1.96 -9.51
N ASP A 75 12.98 1.99 -9.15
CA ASP A 75 14.07 1.94 -10.13
C ASP A 75 14.09 0.59 -10.85
N GLY A 76 13.90 -0.52 -10.12
CA GLY A 76 13.79 -1.85 -10.71
C GLY A 76 12.62 -1.98 -11.70
N ILE A 77 11.47 -1.37 -11.42
CA ILE A 77 10.35 -1.27 -12.38
C ILE A 77 10.77 -0.47 -13.61
N LYS A 78 11.41 0.68 -13.45
CA LYS A 78 11.87 1.51 -14.55
C LYS A 78 12.79 0.74 -15.50
N LEU A 79 13.68 -0.08 -14.95
CA LEU A 79 14.64 -0.89 -15.70
C LEU A 79 14.04 -2.19 -16.26
N GLY A 80 12.85 -2.59 -15.80
CA GLY A 80 12.24 -3.87 -16.17
C GLY A 80 12.92 -5.09 -15.52
N ALA A 81 13.58 -4.89 -14.37
CA ALA A 81 14.25 -5.97 -13.63
C ALA A 81 13.26 -7.02 -13.09
N PHE A 82 12.04 -6.63 -12.88
CA PHE A 82 10.89 -7.47 -12.51
C PHE A 82 9.59 -6.83 -13.04
N GLN A 83 8.55 -7.65 -13.18
CA GLN A 83 7.31 -7.23 -13.81
C GLN A 83 6.44 -6.38 -12.88
N MET A 84 6.51 -6.64 -11.58
CA MET A 84 5.72 -5.96 -10.56
C MET A 84 6.59 -5.58 -9.36
N ALA A 85 6.19 -4.52 -8.68
CA ALA A 85 6.74 -4.15 -7.38
C ALA A 85 5.75 -3.35 -6.56
N VAL A 86 5.98 -3.29 -5.25
CA VAL A 86 5.37 -2.28 -4.39
C VAL A 86 6.43 -1.26 -3.97
N PHE A 87 6.07 0.00 -3.90
CA PHE A 87 6.89 1.05 -3.29
C PHE A 87 6.01 1.94 -2.41
N CYS A 88 6.57 2.67 -1.46
CA CYS A 88 5.83 3.69 -0.72
C CYS A 88 6.29 5.07 -1.16
N ALA A 89 5.35 5.94 -1.53
CA ALA A 89 5.64 7.28 -2.06
C ALA A 89 6.49 8.11 -1.07
N SER A 90 6.22 7.99 0.23
CA SER A 90 6.96 8.67 1.30
C SER A 90 8.44 8.28 1.40
N TYR A 91 8.89 7.17 0.78
CA TYR A 91 10.32 6.85 0.69
C TYR A 91 11.02 7.65 -0.41
N HIS A 92 10.28 8.23 -1.34
CA HIS A 92 10.77 8.88 -2.55
C HIS A 92 9.93 10.11 -2.93
N PRO A 93 9.75 11.10 -2.05
CA PRO A 93 8.86 12.24 -2.31
C PRO A 93 9.22 13.03 -3.57
N ASP A 94 10.49 13.00 -3.99
CA ASP A 94 10.94 13.67 -5.22
C ASP A 94 10.76 12.80 -6.48
N LYS A 95 10.66 11.47 -6.33
CA LYS A 95 10.46 10.56 -7.47
C LYS A 95 9.02 10.55 -7.95
N THR A 96 8.05 10.62 -7.02
CA THR A 96 6.62 10.61 -7.30
C THR A 96 5.91 11.72 -6.52
N PRO A 97 6.18 13.00 -6.85
CA PRO A 97 5.71 14.14 -6.08
C PRO A 97 4.17 14.25 -6.02
N THR A 98 3.46 13.78 -7.04
CA THR A 98 1.99 13.76 -7.06
C THR A 98 1.42 12.85 -5.97
N LEU A 99 2.06 11.71 -5.69
CA LEU A 99 1.60 10.74 -4.70
C LEU A 99 1.77 11.21 -3.26
N SER A 100 2.57 12.24 -3.01
CA SER A 100 2.69 12.82 -1.67
C SER A 100 1.40 13.52 -1.20
N ALA A 101 0.44 13.76 -2.10
CA ALA A 101 -0.91 14.22 -1.76
C ALA A 101 -1.62 13.25 -0.80
N SER A 102 -1.55 11.95 -1.09
CA SER A 102 -2.20 10.91 -0.29
C SER A 102 -1.47 10.56 1.01
N ASP A 103 -0.24 11.08 1.20
CA ASP A 103 0.53 10.94 2.44
C ASP A 103 0.34 12.14 3.41
N LEU A 104 -0.55 13.08 3.08
CA LEU A 104 -0.86 14.24 3.94
C LEU A 104 -1.52 13.77 5.25
N PRO A 105 -1.20 14.42 6.37
CA PRO A 105 -1.73 14.00 7.67
C PRO A 105 -3.21 14.35 7.81
N PHE A 106 -3.93 13.57 8.61
CA PHE A 106 -5.34 13.79 8.97
C PHE A 106 -6.31 13.91 7.78
N LEU A 107 -5.96 13.35 6.62
CA LEU A 107 -6.93 13.18 5.54
C LEU A 107 -8.12 12.33 6.03
N PRO A 108 -9.34 12.58 5.54
CA PRO A 108 -10.53 11.83 5.94
C PRO A 108 -10.60 10.43 5.28
N ILE A 109 -9.49 9.72 5.27
CA ILE A 109 -9.29 8.39 4.67
C ILE A 109 -8.93 7.33 5.73
N GLY A 110 -9.41 7.50 6.96
CA GLY A 110 -9.15 6.57 8.06
C GLY A 110 -9.83 5.21 7.89
N ASP A 111 -10.97 5.19 7.22
CA ASP A 111 -11.67 3.98 6.81
C ASP A 111 -11.00 3.37 5.57
N LEU A 112 -10.84 2.03 5.55
CA LEU A 112 -10.14 1.34 4.47
C LEU A 112 -10.95 1.27 3.16
N ASP A 113 -12.28 1.30 3.22
CA ASP A 113 -13.12 1.34 2.02
C ASP A 113 -13.04 2.73 1.37
N ILE A 114 -13.05 3.78 2.21
CA ILE A 114 -12.83 5.16 1.75
C ILE A 114 -11.41 5.29 1.16
N GLN A 115 -10.39 4.73 1.83
CA GLN A 115 -9.02 4.78 1.33
C GLN A 115 -8.86 4.08 -0.01
N GLU A 116 -9.49 2.90 -0.19
CA GLU A 116 -9.54 2.20 -1.48
C GLU A 116 -10.16 3.10 -2.57
N LYS A 117 -11.37 3.64 -2.32
CA LYS A 117 -12.07 4.52 -3.27
C LYS A 117 -11.23 5.73 -3.65
N VAL A 118 -10.62 6.39 -2.68
CA VAL A 118 -9.78 7.58 -2.89
C VAL A 118 -8.53 7.24 -3.68
N THR A 119 -7.82 6.16 -3.34
CA THR A 119 -6.61 5.79 -4.07
C THR A 119 -6.90 5.34 -5.49
N GLU A 120 -7.97 4.58 -5.73
CA GLU A 120 -8.39 4.23 -7.09
C GLU A 120 -8.69 5.47 -7.94
N ALA A 121 -9.37 6.47 -7.40
CA ALA A 121 -9.62 7.74 -8.08
C ALA A 121 -8.32 8.52 -8.33
N LEU A 122 -7.45 8.62 -7.34
CA LEU A 122 -6.18 9.34 -7.43
C LEU A 122 -5.27 8.78 -8.52
N PHE A 123 -5.17 7.45 -8.62
CA PHE A 123 -4.33 6.80 -9.64
C PHE A 123 -4.90 6.87 -11.07
N GLN A 124 -6.14 7.34 -11.26
CA GLN A 124 -6.69 7.68 -12.57
C GLN A 124 -6.41 9.15 -12.96
N HIS A 125 -5.95 9.98 -12.03
CA HIS A 125 -5.68 11.39 -12.31
C HIS A 125 -4.52 11.52 -13.33
N PRO A 126 -4.67 12.34 -14.41
CA PRO A 126 -3.68 12.42 -15.49
C PRO A 126 -2.25 12.75 -15.01
N ALA A 127 -2.13 13.64 -14.01
CA ALA A 127 -0.82 14.01 -13.46
C ALA A 127 -0.16 12.84 -12.70
N VAL A 128 -0.93 11.99 -12.04
CA VAL A 128 -0.42 10.80 -11.34
C VAL A 128 -0.01 9.73 -12.35
N VAL A 129 -0.83 9.52 -13.38
CA VAL A 129 -0.49 8.60 -14.49
C VAL A 129 0.80 9.05 -15.18
N ALA A 130 0.93 10.34 -15.50
CA ALA A 130 2.14 10.91 -16.11
C ALA A 130 3.37 10.79 -15.20
N ASP A 131 3.19 10.97 -13.89
CA ASP A 131 4.26 10.85 -12.90
C ASP A 131 4.80 9.40 -12.84
N LEU A 132 3.91 8.41 -12.81
CA LEU A 132 4.29 7.00 -12.87
C LEU A 132 4.91 6.61 -14.22
N ALA A 133 4.41 7.15 -15.32
CA ALA A 133 4.92 6.85 -16.66
C ALA A 133 6.42 7.21 -16.82
N ARG A 134 6.92 8.24 -16.12
CA ARG A 134 8.35 8.57 -16.09
C ARG A 134 9.22 7.43 -15.53
N TRP A 135 8.60 6.53 -14.80
CA TRP A 135 9.21 5.34 -14.19
C TRP A 135 8.86 4.04 -14.93
N ASN A 136 8.30 4.11 -16.14
CA ASN A 136 7.74 2.95 -16.84
C ASN A 136 6.80 2.13 -15.96
N ALA A 137 6.09 2.79 -15.06
CA ALA A 137 5.21 2.18 -14.07
C ALA A 137 3.74 2.43 -14.41
N LYS A 138 2.92 1.40 -14.27
CA LYS A 138 1.46 1.44 -14.35
C LYS A 138 0.88 0.95 -13.04
N HIS A 139 -0.03 1.70 -12.43
CA HIS A 139 -0.71 1.30 -11.21
C HIS A 139 -1.57 0.05 -11.45
N LEU A 140 -1.56 -0.88 -10.49
CA LEU A 140 -2.45 -2.03 -10.47
C LEU A 140 -3.49 -1.87 -9.35
N PHE A 141 -3.05 -1.86 -8.11
CA PHE A 141 -3.89 -1.60 -6.93
C PHE A 141 -3.02 -0.99 -5.81
N THR A 142 -3.66 -0.45 -4.78
CA THR A 142 -2.92 0.14 -3.65
C THR A 142 -2.91 -0.81 -2.45
N GLY A 143 -1.73 -1.05 -1.89
CA GLY A 143 -1.60 -1.68 -0.59
C GLY A 143 -2.06 -0.71 0.50
N ILE A 144 -3.40 -0.47 0.58
CA ILE A 144 -4.01 0.40 1.60
C ILE A 144 -3.56 0.01 3.01
N LEU A 145 -3.46 0.98 3.89
CA LEU A 145 -2.86 0.79 5.23
C LEU A 145 -3.78 1.34 6.32
N PRO A 146 -3.91 0.65 7.46
CA PRO A 146 -4.56 1.21 8.64
C PRO A 146 -3.89 2.51 9.08
N GLN A 147 -4.61 3.32 9.86
CA GLN A 147 -4.04 4.51 10.47
C GLN A 147 -2.81 4.15 11.31
N TYR A 148 -1.85 5.06 11.31
CA TYR A 148 -0.60 4.89 12.03
C TYR A 148 -0.77 5.26 13.50
N GLU A 149 -0.12 4.47 14.35
CA GLU A 149 0.06 4.76 15.76
C GLU A 149 1.55 4.67 16.11
N PHE A 150 1.94 5.21 17.26
CA PHE A 150 3.33 5.19 17.72
C PHE A 150 3.53 4.09 18.75
N MET A 151 4.70 3.46 18.70
CA MET A 151 5.26 2.67 19.79
C MET A 151 6.62 3.23 20.16
N GLY A 152 6.97 3.21 21.44
CA GLY A 152 8.23 3.81 21.87
C GLY A 152 8.83 3.25 23.14
N VAL A 153 10.03 3.75 23.40
CA VAL A 153 10.86 3.44 24.57
C VAL A 153 10.98 4.68 25.48
N GLY A 154 11.49 4.48 26.68
CA GLY A 154 11.62 5.59 27.66
C GLY A 154 10.27 6.10 28.15
N ASP A 155 10.24 7.37 28.53
CA ASP A 155 9.05 8.01 29.13
C ASP A 155 7.93 8.17 28.11
N PRO A 156 6.69 7.74 28.44
CA PRO A 156 5.55 7.85 27.56
C PRO A 156 5.10 9.31 27.38
N PRO A 157 4.73 9.75 26.16
CA PRO A 157 4.17 11.08 25.94
C PRO A 157 2.69 11.10 26.36
N LEU A 158 2.42 11.41 27.61
CA LEU A 158 1.07 11.39 28.18
C LEU A 158 0.21 12.56 27.69
N THR A 159 0.84 13.66 27.29
CA THR A 159 0.23 14.83 26.66
C THR A 159 0.88 15.13 25.31
N LEU A 160 0.22 15.98 24.50
CA LEU A 160 0.85 16.42 23.24
C LEU A 160 2.14 17.20 23.44
N GLY A 161 2.29 17.90 24.57
CA GLY A 161 3.52 18.64 24.92
C GLY A 161 4.71 17.73 25.14
N ASP A 162 4.50 16.49 25.57
CA ASP A 162 5.58 15.54 25.84
C ASP A 162 6.24 14.99 24.56
N TRP A 163 5.73 15.34 23.38
CA TRP A 163 6.37 15.06 22.12
C TRP A 163 7.50 16.02 21.77
N ASP A 164 7.59 17.17 22.43
CA ASP A 164 8.65 18.15 22.20
C ASP A 164 10.05 17.53 22.43
N GLY A 165 10.90 17.65 21.41
CA GLY A 165 12.24 17.06 21.39
C GLY A 165 12.30 15.54 21.20
N LYS A 166 11.18 14.79 21.24
CA LYS A 166 11.21 13.34 20.98
C LYS A 166 11.59 13.05 19.53
N ARG A 167 12.58 12.20 19.36
CA ARG A 167 13.02 11.72 18.05
C ARG A 167 12.09 10.61 17.60
N VAL A 168 11.46 10.80 16.46
CA VAL A 168 10.43 9.86 15.98
C VAL A 168 10.75 9.36 14.58
N ARG A 169 10.65 8.06 14.36
CA ARG A 169 10.55 7.56 13.00
C ARG A 169 9.13 7.77 12.52
N ALA A 170 8.98 8.70 11.57
CA ALA A 170 7.69 9.02 10.97
C ALA A 170 7.85 9.35 9.48
N LEU A 171 6.88 8.94 8.67
CA LEU A 171 6.93 9.07 7.21
C LEU A 171 6.07 10.24 6.74
N GLY A 172 6.46 10.83 5.61
CA GLY A 172 5.63 11.78 4.85
C GLY A 172 4.96 12.86 5.69
N GLY A 173 3.66 13.01 5.52
CA GLY A 173 2.85 13.99 6.26
C GLY A 173 2.77 13.74 7.75
N ILE A 174 2.83 12.47 8.19
CA ILE A 174 2.86 12.11 9.62
C ILE A 174 4.06 12.78 10.30
N GLY A 175 5.26 12.68 9.69
CA GLY A 175 6.46 13.35 10.20
C GLY A 175 6.31 14.87 10.24
N LYS A 176 5.69 15.47 9.22
CA LYS A 176 5.42 16.91 9.19
C LYS A 176 4.46 17.35 10.29
N ALA A 177 3.39 16.58 10.55
CA ALA A 177 2.46 16.83 11.65
C ALA A 177 3.16 16.73 13.02
N MET A 178 3.96 15.69 13.22
CA MET A 178 4.72 15.51 14.47
C MET A 178 5.70 16.67 14.73
N LYS A 179 6.31 17.21 13.67
CA LYS A 179 7.17 18.40 13.79
C LYS A 179 6.41 19.63 14.29
N LYS A 180 5.11 19.77 13.97
CA LYS A 180 4.28 20.90 14.45
C LYS A 180 4.00 20.87 15.97
N ILE A 181 4.20 19.71 16.61
CA ILE A 181 4.12 19.55 18.06
C ILE A 181 5.51 19.32 18.69
N GLY A 182 6.58 19.75 18.02
CA GLY A 182 7.94 19.78 18.57
C GLY A 182 8.76 18.51 18.41
N ALA A 183 8.19 17.41 17.90
CA ALA A 183 8.95 16.18 17.67
C ALA A 183 10.00 16.35 16.56
N VAL A 184 11.02 15.52 16.57
CA VAL A 184 12.12 15.48 15.59
C VAL A 184 11.97 14.26 14.70
N PRO A 185 11.29 14.38 13.53
CA PRO A 185 11.02 13.24 12.66
C PRO A 185 12.24 12.84 11.83
N THR A 186 12.41 11.52 11.63
CA THR A 186 13.33 10.95 10.66
C THR A 186 12.62 9.93 9.79
N THR A 187 13.00 9.84 8.51
CA THR A 187 12.40 8.93 7.53
C THR A 187 13.40 7.84 7.15
N VAL A 188 13.06 6.60 7.51
CA VAL A 188 13.80 5.41 7.10
C VAL A 188 12.84 4.31 6.66
N PRO A 189 13.29 3.39 5.79
CA PRO A 189 12.50 2.23 5.40
C PRO A 189 12.12 1.35 6.58
N ALA A 190 11.06 0.57 6.38
CA ALA A 190 10.53 -0.35 7.36
C ALA A 190 11.57 -1.31 7.94
N THR A 191 12.46 -1.83 7.11
CA THR A 191 13.47 -2.83 7.46
C THR A 191 14.55 -2.33 8.41
N GLU A 192 14.69 -1.02 8.59
CA GLU A 192 15.71 -0.38 9.44
C GLU A 192 15.16 0.05 10.81
N THR A 193 13.84 0.03 10.97
CA THR A 193 13.14 0.69 12.09
C THR A 193 13.43 0.03 13.45
N TYR A 194 13.46 -1.31 13.52
CA TYR A 194 13.75 -2.03 14.75
C TYR A 194 15.12 -1.62 15.34
N GLN A 195 16.14 -1.62 14.49
CA GLN A 195 17.51 -1.28 14.92
C GLN A 195 17.64 0.18 15.36
N LEU A 196 16.89 1.10 14.73
CA LEU A 196 16.90 2.51 15.15
C LEU A 196 16.32 2.68 16.54
N LEU A 197 15.19 2.01 16.85
CA LEU A 197 14.57 2.06 18.15
C LEU A 197 15.43 1.35 19.21
N GLU A 198 15.94 0.16 18.90
CA GLU A 198 16.80 -0.64 19.79
C GLU A 198 18.08 0.09 20.20
N ARG A 199 18.71 0.82 19.25
CA ARG A 199 19.94 1.60 19.51
C ARG A 199 19.67 2.98 20.11
N GLY A 200 18.42 3.33 20.37
CA GLY A 200 18.04 4.65 20.86
C GLY A 200 18.32 5.80 19.88
N ALA A 201 18.40 5.53 18.58
CA ALA A 201 18.50 6.58 17.57
C ALA A 201 17.19 7.34 17.40
N VAL A 202 16.06 6.69 17.70
CA VAL A 202 14.73 7.28 17.84
C VAL A 202 14.09 6.80 19.15
N ASP A 203 13.19 7.61 19.69
CA ASP A 203 12.47 7.32 20.95
C ASP A 203 11.14 6.64 20.67
N ALA A 204 10.58 6.84 19.45
CA ALA A 204 9.33 6.23 19.01
C ALA A 204 9.31 5.98 17.50
N VAL A 205 8.44 5.06 17.08
CA VAL A 205 8.23 4.70 15.67
C VAL A 205 6.76 4.69 15.35
N SER A 206 6.38 5.33 14.22
CA SER A 206 5.02 5.25 13.69
C SER A 206 4.90 4.13 12.68
N TRP A 207 3.80 3.36 12.79
CA TRP A 207 3.52 2.21 11.94
C TRP A 207 2.02 2.03 11.73
N PRO A 208 1.59 1.38 10.62
CA PRO A 208 0.21 0.93 10.48
C PRO A 208 -0.16 0.01 11.64
N PHE A 209 -1.15 0.40 12.40
CA PHE A 209 -1.56 -0.26 13.63
C PHE A 209 -2.42 -1.49 13.29
N THR A 210 -2.27 -2.65 13.87
CA THR A 210 -1.27 -3.13 14.84
C THR A 210 -0.23 -4.05 14.16
N TYR A 211 -0.54 -4.48 12.94
CA TYR A 211 0.15 -5.57 12.25
C TYR A 211 1.65 -5.28 12.04
N ALA A 212 1.98 -4.03 11.70
CA ALA A 212 3.35 -3.70 11.36
C ALA A 212 4.24 -3.68 12.60
N HIS A 213 3.74 -3.19 13.74
CA HIS A 213 4.45 -3.23 15.01
C HIS A 213 4.85 -4.66 15.41
N ALA A 214 3.92 -5.62 15.25
CA ALA A 214 4.20 -7.03 15.53
C ALA A 214 5.11 -7.67 14.46
N ALA A 215 4.87 -7.39 13.17
CA ALA A 215 5.63 -8.00 12.08
C ALA A 215 7.12 -7.62 12.08
N TYR A 216 7.43 -6.41 12.55
CA TYR A 216 8.80 -5.92 12.68
C TYR A 216 9.32 -5.94 14.12
N LYS A 217 8.57 -6.58 15.06
CA LYS A 217 8.98 -6.86 16.43
C LYS A 217 9.25 -5.65 17.31
N VAL A 218 8.84 -4.45 16.89
CA VAL A 218 9.07 -3.24 17.72
C VAL A 218 8.29 -3.29 19.03
N ASN A 219 7.18 -4.03 19.09
CA ASN A 219 6.45 -4.31 20.32
C ASN A 219 7.29 -5.08 21.37
N GLU A 220 8.32 -5.85 20.96
CA GLU A 220 9.15 -6.64 21.88
C GLU A 220 10.08 -5.75 22.71
N ILE A 221 10.41 -4.54 22.22
CA ILE A 221 11.32 -3.59 22.87
C ILE A 221 10.64 -2.31 23.35
N SER A 222 9.38 -2.09 22.97
CA SER A 222 8.61 -0.90 23.34
C SER A 222 8.01 -1.03 24.76
N LYS A 223 7.73 0.12 25.38
CA LYS A 223 7.14 0.23 26.72
C LYS A 223 5.73 0.81 26.71
N TRP A 224 5.38 1.52 25.63
CA TRP A 224 4.11 2.20 25.46
C TRP A 224 3.71 2.27 23.99
N PHE A 225 2.44 2.52 23.73
CA PHE A 225 1.90 2.79 22.40
C PHE A 225 0.76 3.79 22.47
N THR A 226 0.55 4.55 21.38
CA THR A 226 -0.64 5.40 21.23
C THR A 226 -1.79 4.58 20.62
N GLY A 227 -3.02 4.81 21.10
CA GLY A 227 -4.18 4.02 20.69
C GLY A 227 -5.27 4.82 19.99
N ASN A 228 -5.09 6.12 19.79
CA ASN A 228 -6.07 6.99 19.13
C ASN A 228 -5.50 8.26 18.51
N MET A 229 -4.20 8.30 18.28
CA MET A 229 -3.55 9.48 17.70
C MET A 229 -3.85 9.62 16.21
N SER A 230 -3.79 8.52 15.48
CA SER A 230 -4.21 8.36 14.08
C SER A 230 -3.85 9.54 13.17
N PRO A 231 -2.57 9.93 13.09
CA PRO A 231 -2.16 11.12 12.33
C PRO A 231 -2.23 10.92 10.80
N GLY A 232 -2.50 9.72 10.33
CA GLY A 232 -2.63 9.39 8.91
C GLY A 232 -2.11 8.00 8.56
N ALA A 233 -2.05 7.74 7.26
CA ALA A 233 -1.43 6.57 6.67
C ALA A 233 -0.50 7.01 5.52
N VAL A 234 0.28 6.09 4.96
CA VAL A 234 1.05 6.36 3.74
C VAL A 234 0.60 5.48 2.59
N THR A 235 0.84 5.93 1.37
CA THR A 235 0.39 5.26 0.16
C THR A 235 1.50 4.37 -0.41
N CYS A 236 1.21 3.09 -0.53
CA CYS A 236 2.14 2.10 -1.07
C CYS A 236 1.50 1.34 -2.25
N PRO A 237 1.56 1.88 -3.49
CA PRO A 237 0.97 1.24 -4.65
C PRO A 237 1.77 0.02 -5.10
N TYR A 238 1.06 -1.00 -5.56
CA TYR A 238 1.59 -2.04 -6.43
C TYR A 238 1.53 -1.55 -7.87
N VAL A 239 2.68 -1.58 -8.52
CA VAL A 239 2.85 -1.13 -9.90
C VAL A 239 3.41 -2.24 -10.77
N MET A 240 3.10 -2.16 -12.06
CA MET A 240 3.60 -3.04 -13.10
C MET A 240 4.54 -2.27 -14.01
N ASN A 241 5.57 -2.92 -14.53
CA ASN A 241 6.36 -2.37 -15.63
C ASN A 241 5.48 -2.26 -16.89
N THR A 242 5.39 -1.07 -17.49
CA THR A 242 4.53 -0.79 -18.64
C THR A 242 4.79 -1.75 -19.81
N LYS A 243 6.06 -2.04 -20.14
CA LYS A 243 6.38 -2.97 -21.23
C LYS A 243 5.98 -4.42 -20.92
N ALA A 244 6.00 -4.82 -19.65
CA ALA A 244 5.52 -6.14 -19.25
C ALA A 244 3.98 -6.22 -19.37
N TRP A 245 3.29 -5.16 -18.98
CA TRP A 245 1.85 -5.03 -19.16
C TRP A 245 1.43 -5.07 -20.64
N ASP A 246 2.09 -4.29 -21.49
CA ASP A 246 1.75 -4.19 -22.92
C ASP A 246 1.98 -5.51 -23.68
N LYS A 247 2.87 -6.37 -23.18
CA LYS A 247 3.12 -7.72 -23.72
C LYS A 247 2.19 -8.79 -23.17
N LEU A 248 1.44 -8.48 -22.12
CA LEU A 248 0.54 -9.42 -21.49
C LEU A 248 -0.69 -9.61 -22.38
N PRO A 249 -1.14 -10.85 -22.68
CA PRO A 249 -2.39 -11.10 -23.38
C PRO A 249 -3.56 -10.38 -22.71
N SER A 250 -4.52 -9.90 -23.49
CA SER A 250 -5.65 -9.09 -22.99
C SER A 250 -6.47 -9.80 -21.93
N ASP A 251 -6.72 -11.09 -22.08
CA ASP A 251 -7.43 -11.91 -21.10
C ASP A 251 -6.70 -11.99 -19.75
N TYR A 252 -5.37 -11.98 -19.75
CA TYR A 252 -4.58 -11.92 -18.53
C TYR A 252 -4.51 -10.50 -17.93
N GLN A 253 -4.57 -9.45 -18.77
CA GLN A 253 -4.75 -8.08 -18.29
C GLN A 253 -6.09 -7.94 -17.56
N ASP A 254 -7.16 -8.44 -18.18
CA ASP A 254 -8.51 -8.43 -17.60
C ASP A 254 -8.56 -9.24 -16.29
N LEU A 255 -7.88 -10.39 -16.26
CA LEU A 255 -7.77 -11.22 -15.06
C LEU A 255 -7.09 -10.51 -13.91
N LEU A 256 -6.00 -9.78 -14.15
CA LEU A 256 -5.33 -8.97 -13.13
C LEU A 256 -6.24 -7.86 -12.58
N VAL A 257 -6.96 -7.18 -13.47
CA VAL A 257 -7.91 -6.14 -13.06
C VAL A 257 -9.06 -6.73 -12.26
N ALA A 258 -9.61 -7.87 -12.70
CA ALA A 258 -10.70 -8.57 -12.02
C ALA A 258 -10.32 -9.12 -10.63
N ALA A 259 -9.03 -9.36 -10.38
CA ALA A 259 -8.53 -9.83 -9.07
C ALA A 259 -8.30 -8.71 -8.04
N LYS A 260 -8.47 -7.43 -8.39
CA LYS A 260 -8.30 -6.29 -7.44
C LYS A 260 -9.22 -6.38 -6.23
N PRO A 261 -10.53 -6.65 -6.36
CA PRO A 261 -11.42 -6.78 -5.20
C PRO A 261 -10.97 -7.86 -4.22
N THR A 262 -10.48 -9.00 -4.72
CA THR A 262 -9.93 -10.08 -3.88
C THR A 262 -8.69 -9.61 -3.10
N ALA A 263 -7.82 -8.84 -3.74
CA ALA A 263 -6.65 -8.27 -3.07
C ALA A 263 -7.06 -7.31 -1.94
N TYR A 264 -8.00 -6.39 -2.17
CA TYR A 264 -8.47 -5.46 -1.14
C TYR A 264 -9.19 -6.18 0.00
N ALA A 265 -10.06 -7.15 -0.30
CA ALA A 265 -10.74 -7.95 0.72
C ALA A 265 -9.73 -8.71 1.61
N ALA A 266 -8.70 -9.30 1.02
CA ALA A 266 -7.66 -10.02 1.76
C ALA A 266 -6.81 -9.09 2.64
N LEU A 267 -6.52 -7.85 2.19
CA LEU A 267 -5.85 -6.83 3.00
C LEU A 267 -6.68 -6.49 4.24
N LYS A 268 -7.96 -6.13 4.05
CA LYS A 268 -8.87 -5.74 5.14
C LYS A 268 -9.06 -6.87 6.15
N ALA A 269 -9.30 -8.10 5.68
CA ALA A 269 -9.41 -9.27 6.55
C ALA A 269 -8.10 -9.55 7.32
N GLY A 270 -6.96 -9.38 6.67
CA GLY A 270 -5.64 -9.54 7.27
C GLY A 270 -5.39 -8.56 8.43
N TYR A 271 -5.83 -7.30 8.27
CA TYR A 271 -5.71 -6.29 9.33
C TYR A 271 -6.62 -6.57 10.51
N LEU A 272 -7.89 -6.92 10.26
CA LEU A 272 -8.83 -7.29 11.32
C LEU A 272 -8.30 -8.48 12.14
N ALA A 273 -7.77 -9.50 11.48
CA ALA A 273 -7.18 -10.66 12.16
C ALA A 273 -5.92 -10.27 12.96
N ALA A 274 -5.10 -9.36 12.43
CA ALA A 274 -3.92 -8.87 13.15
C ALA A 274 -4.31 -8.07 14.39
N ASP A 275 -5.32 -7.20 14.30
CA ASP A 275 -5.78 -6.37 15.41
C ASP A 275 -6.40 -7.23 16.52
N ALA A 276 -7.24 -8.20 16.16
CA ALA A 276 -7.83 -9.13 17.11
C ALA A 276 -6.77 -9.91 17.91
N LYS A 277 -5.64 -10.24 17.28
CA LYS A 277 -4.52 -10.94 17.91
C LYS A 277 -3.61 -10.01 18.71
N ASN A 278 -3.21 -8.88 18.12
CA ASN A 278 -2.09 -8.09 18.63
C ASN A 278 -2.53 -7.10 19.70
N LEU A 279 -3.72 -6.48 19.58
CA LEU A 279 -4.15 -5.41 20.49
C LEU A 279 -4.29 -5.88 21.94
N PRO A 280 -4.90 -7.06 22.23
CA PRO A 280 -4.92 -7.59 23.60
C PRO A 280 -3.51 -7.85 24.16
N ALA A 281 -2.60 -8.37 23.32
CA ALA A 281 -1.22 -8.61 23.73
C ALA A 281 -0.44 -7.32 24.02
N PHE A 282 -0.65 -6.27 23.21
CA PHE A 282 -0.05 -4.96 23.43
C PHE A 282 -0.54 -4.34 24.74
N ARG A 283 -1.86 -4.38 25.01
CA ARG A 283 -2.46 -3.88 26.26
C ARG A 283 -1.97 -4.63 27.49
N ALA A 284 -1.64 -5.92 27.34
CA ALA A 284 -1.15 -6.73 28.47
C ALA A 284 0.33 -6.44 28.80
N SER A 285 1.11 -5.92 27.86
CA SER A 285 2.58 -5.77 28.00
C SER A 285 3.09 -4.35 27.96
N MET A 286 2.29 -3.38 27.51
CA MET A 286 2.68 -1.99 27.32
C MET A 286 1.61 -1.03 27.86
N GLN A 287 2.01 0.19 28.16
CA GLN A 287 1.07 1.27 28.49
C GLN A 287 0.40 1.79 27.22
N GLU A 288 -0.94 1.71 27.16
CA GLU A 288 -1.73 2.37 26.12
C GLU A 288 -1.93 3.84 26.48
N ILE A 289 -1.57 4.75 25.57
CA ILE A 289 -1.76 6.19 25.71
C ILE A 289 -2.94 6.57 24.80
N ARG A 290 -3.87 7.27 25.39
CA ARG A 290 -5.03 7.81 24.66
C ARG A 290 -5.19 9.29 24.99
N TYR A 291 -5.16 10.10 23.96
CA TYR A 291 -5.35 11.54 24.06
C TYR A 291 -6.83 11.87 24.15
N THR A 292 -7.15 12.96 24.83
CA THR A 292 -8.50 13.51 24.90
C THR A 292 -8.94 14.06 23.55
N ALA A 293 -10.25 14.19 23.35
CA ALA A 293 -10.79 14.80 22.13
C ALA A 293 -10.27 16.24 21.92
N ALA A 294 -10.05 17.00 22.99
CA ALA A 294 -9.51 18.36 22.93
C ALA A 294 -8.04 18.37 22.45
N GLU A 295 -7.21 17.48 22.97
CA GLU A 295 -5.81 17.34 22.51
C GLU A 295 -5.75 16.92 21.03
N LEU A 296 -6.56 15.95 20.62
CA LEU A 296 -6.61 15.53 19.22
C LEU A 296 -7.12 16.64 18.29
N ALA A 297 -8.06 17.46 18.75
CA ALA A 297 -8.53 18.63 18.00
C ALA A 297 -7.41 19.67 17.83
N GLU A 298 -6.65 19.95 18.90
CA GLU A 298 -5.51 20.86 18.82
C GLU A 298 -4.41 20.32 17.91
N PHE A 299 -4.11 19.00 17.99
CA PHE A 299 -3.14 18.38 17.09
C PHE A 299 -3.58 18.49 15.61
N ARG A 300 -4.84 18.22 15.32
CA ARG A 300 -5.37 18.39 13.95
C ARG A 300 -5.30 19.84 13.48
N LYS A 301 -5.60 20.81 14.35
CA LYS A 301 -5.55 22.23 14.03
C LYS A 301 -4.15 22.65 13.56
N VAL A 302 -3.08 22.20 14.22
CA VAL A 302 -1.71 22.57 13.86
C VAL A 302 -1.10 21.62 12.82
N GLY A 303 -1.51 20.36 12.80
CA GLY A 303 -0.91 19.30 12.00
C GLY A 303 -1.61 18.98 10.67
N ALA A 304 -2.90 19.35 10.49
CA ALA A 304 -3.63 19.07 9.25
C ALA A 304 -3.48 20.21 8.23
N LYS A 305 -4.43 21.14 8.23
CA LYS A 305 -4.48 22.20 7.22
C LYS A 305 -3.17 22.98 7.04
N PRO A 306 -2.43 23.39 8.08
CA PRO A 306 -1.15 24.07 7.89
C PRO A 306 -0.12 23.22 7.14
N VAL A 307 -0.12 21.89 7.33
CA VAL A 307 0.76 20.98 6.58
C VAL A 307 0.27 20.81 5.15
N TRP A 308 -1.04 20.79 4.91
CA TRP A 308 -1.62 20.73 3.56
C TRP A 308 -1.28 21.99 2.77
N ASP A 309 -1.45 23.18 3.36
CA ASP A 309 -1.14 24.46 2.72
C ASP A 309 0.36 24.55 2.36
N ASP A 310 1.24 24.16 3.29
CA ASP A 310 2.69 24.09 3.04
C ASP A 310 3.02 23.14 1.88
N TRP A 311 2.31 21.99 1.81
CA TRP A 311 2.49 21.04 0.72
C TRP A 311 1.96 21.58 -0.61
N VAL A 312 0.74 22.14 -0.64
CA VAL A 312 0.15 22.73 -1.86
C VAL A 312 1.09 23.79 -2.43
N ASN A 313 1.58 24.70 -1.60
CA ASN A 313 2.50 25.75 -2.05
C ASN A 313 3.80 25.18 -2.62
N SER A 314 4.43 24.23 -1.90
CA SER A 314 5.73 23.67 -2.29
C SER A 314 5.65 22.73 -3.50
N ALA A 315 4.55 21.98 -3.64
CA ALA A 315 4.34 21.07 -4.76
C ALA A 315 3.91 21.83 -6.04
N SER A 316 3.04 22.85 -5.90
CA SER A 316 2.65 23.70 -7.02
C SER A 316 3.84 24.45 -7.60
N ALA A 317 4.77 24.92 -6.78
CA ALA A 317 6.01 25.54 -7.23
C ALA A 317 6.90 24.61 -8.08
N LYS A 318 6.70 23.29 -7.96
CA LYS A 318 7.36 22.25 -8.76
C LYS A 318 6.52 21.77 -9.96
N GLY A 319 5.39 22.43 -10.25
CA GLY A 319 4.50 22.09 -11.36
C GLY A 319 3.53 20.92 -11.07
N VAL A 320 3.37 20.52 -9.82
CA VAL A 320 2.36 19.52 -9.43
C VAL A 320 1.00 20.24 -9.31
N PRO A 321 -0.11 19.68 -9.85
CA PRO A 321 -1.45 20.26 -9.66
C PRO A 321 -1.95 19.95 -8.23
N ALA A 322 -1.24 20.51 -7.24
CA ALA A 322 -1.33 20.08 -5.85
C ALA A 322 -2.71 20.34 -5.23
N GLN A 323 -3.33 21.50 -5.52
CA GLN A 323 -4.67 21.78 -5.01
C GLN A 323 -5.71 20.84 -5.62
N GLU A 324 -5.62 20.59 -6.92
CA GLU A 324 -6.53 19.68 -7.63
C GLU A 324 -6.46 18.25 -7.06
N LEU A 325 -5.25 17.75 -6.78
CA LEU A 325 -5.05 16.43 -6.16
C LEU A 325 -5.61 16.38 -4.73
N LEU A 326 -5.42 17.43 -3.94
CA LEU A 326 -5.98 17.51 -2.60
C LEU A 326 -7.51 17.54 -2.64
N ASP A 327 -8.08 18.37 -3.51
CA ASP A 327 -9.53 18.48 -3.68
C ASP A 327 -10.15 17.17 -4.15
N LEU A 328 -9.50 16.47 -5.08
CA LEU A 328 -9.92 15.12 -5.51
C LEU A 328 -10.00 14.16 -4.31
N ILE A 329 -8.98 14.14 -3.45
CA ILE A 329 -8.95 13.28 -2.26
C ILE A 329 -10.10 13.65 -1.31
N LEU A 330 -10.25 14.93 -0.98
CA LEU A 330 -11.25 15.41 -0.03
C LEU A 330 -12.68 15.17 -0.53
N ASN A 331 -12.95 15.46 -1.80
CA ASN A 331 -14.26 15.28 -2.41
C ASN A 331 -14.63 13.78 -2.51
N THR A 332 -13.65 12.94 -2.89
CA THR A 332 -13.89 11.49 -3.01
C THR A 332 -14.14 10.84 -1.64
N ALA A 333 -13.48 11.34 -0.59
CA ALA A 333 -13.64 10.84 0.78
C ALA A 333 -14.94 11.29 1.43
N GLY A 334 -15.45 12.47 1.08
CA GLY A 334 -16.68 13.04 1.66
C GLY A 334 -17.97 12.72 0.91
N GLY A 335 -17.89 12.07 -0.26
CA GLY A 335 -19.03 11.76 -1.15
C GLY A 335 -19.66 10.38 -0.93
#